data_1885be2c7262b3c1000ee1f876c3123e
#
_entry.id   1885be2c7262b3c1000ee1f876c3123e
#
_cell.length_a   1.000
_cell.length_b   1.000
_cell.length_c   1.000
_cell.angle_alpha   90.00
_cell.angle_beta   90.00
_cell.angle_gamma   90.00
#
_symmetry.space_group_name_H-M   'P 1'
#
loop_
_entity.id
_entity.type
_entity.pdbx_description
1 polymer ?
#
loop_
_entity_poly.entity_id
_entity_poly.type
_entity_poly.pdbx_seq_one_letter_code
_entity_poly.pdbx_strand_id
1 'polypeptide(L)'
;MTEIRYPYRLRLVKYMGKALKDTRKKKKMTQGELADITGTSVKFISDVERGKETIQMDKVFDLARALGLLIYVTPDPLSSRSENEE
;
A
#
# COMPACT_ATOMS: atom_id res chain seq x y z
N MET A 1 9.97 1.05 17.75
CA MET A 1 8.94 0.69 16.83
C MET A 1 8.23 1.88 16.25
N THR A 2 8.07 1.85 15.02
CA THR A 2 7.56 3.00 14.33
C THR A 2 6.09 2.82 14.00
N GLU A 3 5.31 3.82 14.34
CA GLU A 3 3.90 3.79 14.05
C GLU A 3 3.63 4.60 12.81
N ILE A 4 2.82 4.05 11.91
CA ILE A 4 2.49 4.76 10.68
C ILE A 4 1.44 5.82 10.98
N ARG A 5 1.67 7.01 10.48
CA ARG A 5 0.73 8.10 10.59
C ARG A 5 0.16 8.41 9.23
N TYR A 6 -1.13 8.59 9.17
CA TYR A 6 -1.80 8.85 7.91
C TYR A 6 -2.20 10.31 7.84
N PRO A 7 -2.20 10.92 6.67
CA PRO A 7 -1.85 10.33 5.38
C PRO A 7 -0.36 9.99 5.32
N TYR A 8 -0.06 8.90 4.64
CA TYR A 8 1.27 8.32 4.62
C TYR A 8 1.86 8.51 3.23
N ARG A 9 2.98 9.18 3.15
CA ARG A 9 3.59 9.49 1.86
C ARG A 9 4.27 8.25 1.29
N LEU A 10 3.93 7.92 0.06
CA LEU A 10 4.51 6.78 -0.63
C LEU A 10 5.57 7.27 -1.59
N ARG A 11 6.82 7.08 -1.25
CA ARG A 11 7.90 7.45 -2.15
C ARG A 11 8.55 6.23 -2.78
N LEU A 12 8.39 5.09 -2.16
CA LEU A 12 8.95 3.84 -2.64
C LEU A 12 7.92 2.76 -2.48
N VAL A 13 8.03 1.72 -3.31
CA VAL A 13 7.10 0.62 -3.25
C VAL A 13 7.04 0.02 -1.84
N LYS A 14 8.17 -0.04 -1.16
CA LYS A 14 8.17 -0.64 0.17
C LYS A 14 7.30 0.13 1.16
N TYR A 15 7.06 1.42 0.93
CA TYR A 15 6.18 2.17 1.83
C TYR A 15 4.73 1.77 1.62
N MET A 16 4.35 1.46 0.40
CA MET A 16 3.02 0.92 0.14
C MET A 16 2.84 -0.39 0.88
N GLY A 17 3.85 -1.26 0.81
CA GLY A 17 3.78 -2.54 1.50
C GLY A 17 3.63 -2.38 3.00
N LYS A 18 4.33 -1.38 3.57
CA LYS A 18 4.21 -1.13 5.00
C LYS A 18 2.80 -0.68 5.38
N ALA A 19 2.20 0.18 4.57
CA ALA A 19 0.86 0.66 4.86
C ALA A 19 -0.14 -0.48 4.81
N LEU A 20 -0.02 -1.36 3.82
CA LEU A 20 -0.91 -2.50 3.71
C LEU A 20 -0.75 -3.45 4.88
N LYS A 21 0.50 -3.74 5.24
CA LYS A 21 0.76 -4.63 6.37
C LYS A 21 0.26 -4.03 7.68
N ASP A 22 0.49 -2.74 7.88
CA ASP A 22 0.05 -2.06 9.07
C ASP A 22 -1.46 -2.16 9.23
N THR A 23 -2.17 -1.86 8.15
CA THR A 23 -3.64 -1.90 8.19
C THR A 23 -4.15 -3.31 8.40
N ARG A 24 -3.54 -4.29 7.71
CA ARG A 24 -3.94 -5.67 7.88
C ARG A 24 -3.80 -6.11 9.33
N LYS A 25 -2.67 -5.77 9.94
CA LYS A 25 -2.43 -6.18 11.32
C LYS A 25 -3.35 -5.47 12.30
N LYS A 26 -3.68 -4.22 12.04
CA LYS A 26 -4.62 -3.51 12.89
C LYS A 26 -6.00 -4.11 12.83
N LYS A 27 -6.34 -4.72 11.71
CA LYS A 27 -7.61 -5.43 11.58
C LYS A 27 -7.50 -6.86 12.06
N LYS A 28 -6.34 -7.26 12.59
CA LYS A 28 -6.11 -8.60 13.14
C LYS A 28 -6.38 -9.68 12.10
N MET A 29 -5.98 -9.41 10.88
CA MET A 29 -6.21 -10.29 9.76
C MET A 29 -4.89 -10.94 9.36
N THR A 30 -4.92 -12.26 9.10
CA THR A 30 -3.73 -12.95 8.62
C THR A 30 -3.58 -12.72 7.12
N GLN A 31 -2.37 -12.99 6.62
CA GLN A 31 -2.16 -12.93 5.18
C GLN A 31 -3.06 -13.90 4.45
N GLY A 32 -3.29 -15.07 5.05
CA GLY A 32 -4.17 -16.05 4.44
C GLY A 32 -5.60 -15.57 4.32
N GLU A 33 -6.09 -14.92 5.37
CA GLU A 33 -7.44 -14.37 5.33
C GLU A 33 -7.58 -13.30 4.27
N LEU A 34 -6.60 -12.43 4.18
CA LEU A 34 -6.63 -11.38 3.17
C LEU A 34 -6.55 -11.98 1.77
N ALA A 35 -5.72 -13.01 1.60
CA ALA A 35 -5.60 -13.68 0.32
C ALA A 35 -6.94 -14.28 -0.11
N ASP A 36 -7.65 -14.89 0.82
CA ASP A 36 -8.95 -15.49 0.50
C ASP A 36 -9.96 -14.44 0.08
N ILE A 37 -9.99 -13.33 0.80
CA ILE A 37 -10.96 -12.28 0.50
C ILE A 37 -10.72 -11.66 -0.87
N THR A 38 -9.46 -11.52 -1.23
CA THR A 38 -9.10 -10.79 -2.44
C THR A 38 -8.85 -11.70 -3.65
N GLY A 39 -8.88 -13.01 -3.45
CA GLY A 39 -8.59 -13.92 -4.55
C GLY A 39 -7.14 -13.89 -4.97
N THR A 40 -6.25 -13.51 -4.06
CA THR A 40 -4.82 -13.50 -4.35
C THR A 40 -4.17 -14.67 -3.61
N SER A 41 -2.88 -14.59 -3.35
CA SER A 41 -2.17 -15.64 -2.66
C SER A 41 -1.37 -15.06 -1.50
N VAL A 42 -1.06 -15.91 -0.53
CA VAL A 42 -0.19 -15.50 0.56
C VAL A 42 1.15 -15.04 0.02
N LYS A 43 1.66 -15.72 -1.01
CA LYS A 43 2.93 -15.32 -1.59
C LYS A 43 2.85 -13.91 -2.18
N PHE A 44 1.77 -13.60 -2.87
CA PHE A 44 1.62 -12.27 -3.44
C PHE A 44 1.59 -11.22 -2.33
N ILE A 45 0.80 -11.47 -1.29
CA ILE A 45 0.70 -10.51 -0.20
C ILE A 45 2.04 -10.35 0.52
N SER A 46 2.73 -11.44 0.74
CA SER A 46 4.03 -11.39 1.38
C SER A 46 5.02 -10.58 0.56
N ASP A 47 5.01 -10.78 -0.77
CA ASP A 47 5.89 -10.01 -1.65
C ASP A 47 5.58 -8.52 -1.58
N VAL A 48 4.30 -8.17 -1.60
CA VAL A 48 3.89 -6.77 -1.52
C VAL A 48 4.34 -6.16 -0.19
N GLU A 49 4.11 -6.87 0.89
CA GLU A 49 4.42 -6.35 2.21
C GLU A 49 5.92 -6.19 2.42
N ARG A 50 6.72 -6.99 1.74
CA ARG A 50 8.17 -6.86 1.82
C ARG A 50 8.72 -5.81 0.87
N GLY A 51 7.87 -5.23 0.04
CA GLY A 51 8.31 -4.16 -0.83
C GLY A 51 8.89 -4.59 -2.15
N LYS A 52 8.49 -5.77 -2.63
CA LYS A 52 8.94 -6.23 -3.94
C LYS A 52 8.49 -5.23 -4.99
N GLU A 53 9.42 -4.80 -5.83
CA GLU A 53 9.13 -3.71 -6.75
C GLU A 53 8.34 -4.13 -7.97
N THR A 54 8.44 -5.40 -8.36
CA THR A 54 7.73 -5.88 -9.55
C THR A 54 6.45 -6.56 -9.13
N ILE A 55 5.43 -5.77 -8.81
CA ILE A 55 4.15 -6.29 -8.36
C ILE A 55 3.05 -5.81 -9.30
N GLN A 56 1.95 -6.54 -9.30
CA GLN A 56 0.79 -6.16 -10.10
C GLN A 56 -0.02 -5.11 -9.33
N MET A 57 0.01 -3.91 -9.84
CA MET A 57 -0.61 -2.78 -9.16
C MET A 57 -2.11 -2.91 -9.04
N ASP A 58 -2.76 -3.48 -10.05
CA ASP A 58 -4.19 -3.67 -9.98
C ASP A 58 -4.58 -4.56 -8.80
N LYS A 59 -3.77 -5.57 -8.52
CA LYS A 59 -4.05 -6.43 -7.38
C LYS A 59 -3.74 -5.73 -6.06
N VAL A 60 -2.77 -4.83 -6.06
CA VAL A 60 -2.48 -4.04 -4.87
C VAL A 60 -3.68 -3.16 -4.53
N PHE A 61 -4.32 -2.58 -5.54
CA PHE A 61 -5.53 -1.81 -5.30
C PHE A 61 -6.64 -2.67 -4.71
N ASP A 62 -6.73 -3.93 -5.14
CA ASP A 62 -7.71 -4.84 -4.56
C ASP A 62 -7.44 -5.07 -3.08
N LEU A 63 -6.16 -5.23 -2.72
CA LEU A 63 -5.80 -5.39 -1.31
C LEU A 63 -6.19 -4.15 -0.52
N ALA A 64 -5.91 -2.98 -1.07
CA ALA A 64 -6.21 -1.73 -0.39
C ALA A 64 -7.71 -1.60 -0.16
N ARG A 65 -8.52 -1.92 -1.16
CA ARG A 65 -9.96 -1.85 -1.01
C ARG A 65 -10.47 -2.79 0.06
N ALA A 66 -9.94 -4.02 0.08
CA ALA A 66 -10.36 -4.99 1.07
C ALA A 66 -10.01 -4.54 2.48
N LEU A 67 -8.94 -3.77 2.61
CA LEU A 67 -8.50 -3.28 3.91
C LEU A 67 -9.09 -1.93 4.29
N GLY A 68 -9.85 -1.32 3.38
CA GLY A 68 -10.42 -0.02 3.67
C GLY A 68 -9.41 1.11 3.56
N LEU A 69 -8.32 0.91 2.84
CA LEU A 69 -7.33 1.95 2.62
C LEU A 69 -7.65 2.71 1.35
N LEU A 70 -7.59 4.02 1.44
CA LEU A 70 -7.73 4.87 0.27
C LEU A 70 -6.34 5.22 -0.25
N ILE A 71 -6.17 5.06 -1.54
CA ILE A 71 -4.93 5.44 -2.19
C ILE A 71 -5.26 6.57 -3.14
N TYR A 72 -4.60 7.70 -2.97
CA TYR A 72 -4.86 8.84 -3.83
C TYR A 72 -3.56 9.55 -4.13
N VAL A 73 -3.61 10.41 -5.12
CA VAL A 73 -2.45 11.19 -5.54
C VAL A 73 -2.79 12.65 -5.37
N THR A 74 -1.83 13.39 -4.85
CA THR A 74 -2.04 14.82 -4.65
C THR A 74 -0.77 15.54 -5.09
N PRO A 75 -0.89 16.74 -5.64
CA PRO A 75 0.32 17.49 -5.99
C PRO A 75 1.14 17.77 -4.74
N ASP A 76 2.45 17.76 -4.91
CA ASP A 76 3.33 18.04 -3.79
C ASP A 76 3.39 19.56 -3.59
N PRO A 77 2.86 20.05 -2.49
CA PRO A 77 2.82 21.50 -2.27
C PRO A 77 4.20 22.10 -2.07
N LEU A 78 5.18 21.26 -1.79
CA LEU A 78 6.53 21.76 -1.57
C LEU A 78 7.39 21.70 -2.83
N SER A 79 6.84 21.19 -3.94
CA SER A 79 7.60 21.08 -5.16
C SER A 79 7.67 22.44 -5.84
N SER A 80 8.88 22.88 -6.13
CA SER A 80 9.03 24.19 -6.76
C SER A 80 8.96 24.13 -8.26
N ARG A 81 8.90 22.95 -8.84
CA ARG A 81 8.89 22.85 -10.28
C ARG A 81 7.59 22.36 -10.88
N SER A 82 6.63 22.08 -10.07
CA SER A 82 5.46 21.42 -10.59
C SER A 82 4.71 22.25 -11.63
N GLU A 83 4.63 23.51 -11.43
CA GLU A 83 3.82 24.31 -12.33
C GLU A 83 4.47 24.53 -13.66
N ASN A 84 5.74 24.24 -13.78
CA ASN A 84 6.42 24.49 -15.03
C ASN A 84 6.41 23.32 -15.94
N GLU A 85 5.96 22.25 -15.44
CA GLU A 85 6.12 21.08 -16.20
C GLU A 85 5.18 20.94 -17.29
N GLU A 86 4.57 21.52 -17.49
CA GLU A 86 3.78 21.25 -18.54
C GLU A 86 3.80 21.57 -19.36
#